data_7f1181f8854f1c21f4d07abcac368525
#
_entry.id   7f1181f8854f1c21f4d07abcac368525
#
_cell.length_a   1.000
_cell.length_b   1.000
_cell.length_c   1.000
_cell.angle_alpha   90.00
_cell.angle_beta   90.00
_cell.angle_gamma   90.00
#
_symmetry.space_group_name_H-M   'P 1'
#
loop_
_entity.id
_entity.type
_entity.pdbx_description
1 polymer ?
#
loop_
_entity_poly.entity_id
_entity_poly.type
_entity_poly.pdbx_seq_one_letter_code
_entity_poly.pdbx_strand_id
1 'polypeptide(L)'
;MAQLTINYKPVDKTYDVIVAGGGTAGVMAACAAAREGARVIILEREYALGGTSTLALTVPRMTNHMPQLTGNSSLADELQSSMEREGCAGDTYFASPEMAKLHLEEMCARYGVEVLYGAELVGAELKGRKVETVVVNTASGLLGYAARAFIDCTGGARLALACGCETACGMEGENQPMTLRFCVGGVDVARVEQTLKEWGYRFGGDHFPMEFYSLWREESFNPFTKLLREGVKEGALTERDGSYVQIYYHPTLGKDVLWFNCPEAGHILDAVSARSVTEMVLYSRKSAVRILTFLKRRFPGFEHSYLQAFSSIPGIRESRRLVGEYVLTEEDIRARRRFDDCVAQTAYPVDIHNEHNLVLIHLEPGEYYEIPYRCLVTREIDNLLVAGRCSSATFAAQSSMRIQLVCMALGEAAGIAAALNPEVRAVDGAQVRRCMQAHGAVFAGR
;
A
#
# COMPACT_ATOMS: atom_id res chain seq x y z
N MET A 1 25.26 -23.72 0.48
CA MET A 1 23.92 -23.64 1.10
C MET A 1 23.36 -25.05 1.19
N ALA A 2 22.69 -25.41 2.29
CA ALA A 2 22.01 -26.70 2.37
C ALA A 2 20.79 -26.64 1.41
N GLN A 3 20.62 -27.71 0.61
CA GLN A 3 19.47 -27.83 -0.29
C GLN A 3 18.34 -28.54 0.47
N LEU A 4 17.18 -27.91 0.53
CA LEU A 4 15.97 -28.50 1.11
C LEU A 4 15.06 -28.95 -0.02
N THR A 5 14.67 -30.22 -0.04
CA THR A 5 13.63 -30.72 -0.95
C THR A 5 12.27 -30.49 -0.28
N ILE A 6 11.40 -29.75 -0.93
CA ILE A 6 10.05 -29.45 -0.44
C ILE A 6 9.07 -30.38 -1.18
N ASN A 7 8.39 -31.25 -0.43
CA ASN A 7 7.28 -32.03 -0.97
C ASN A 7 5.98 -31.29 -0.67
N TYR A 8 5.16 -31.11 -1.68
CA TYR A 8 3.84 -30.48 -1.56
C TYR A 8 2.77 -31.35 -2.20
N LYS A 9 1.52 -31.11 -1.82
CA LYS A 9 0.36 -31.75 -2.44
C LYS A 9 -0.11 -30.89 -3.60
N PRO A 10 -0.11 -31.38 -4.85
CA PRO A 10 -0.70 -30.65 -5.96
C PRO A 10 -2.22 -30.45 -5.73
N VAL A 11 -2.73 -29.31 -6.14
CA VAL A 11 -4.16 -29.03 -6.19
C VAL A 11 -4.66 -29.40 -7.59
N ASP A 12 -5.66 -30.29 -7.67
CA ASP A 12 -6.18 -30.82 -8.93
C ASP A 12 -6.93 -29.78 -9.80
N LYS A 13 -7.11 -28.58 -9.29
CA LYS A 13 -7.73 -27.46 -10.00
C LYS A 13 -6.67 -26.56 -10.64
N THR A 14 -6.81 -26.30 -11.93
CA THR A 14 -5.97 -25.35 -12.66
C THR A 14 -6.67 -24.01 -12.82
N TYR A 15 -5.89 -22.93 -12.77
CA TYR A 15 -6.36 -21.57 -12.95
C TYR A 15 -5.76 -20.97 -14.23
N ASP A 16 -6.41 -19.94 -14.76
CA ASP A 16 -5.81 -19.16 -15.84
C ASP A 16 -4.82 -18.15 -15.25
N VAL A 17 -5.19 -17.53 -14.12
CA VAL A 17 -4.35 -16.56 -13.41
C VAL A 17 -4.30 -16.86 -11.91
N ILE A 18 -3.10 -16.85 -11.33
CA ILE A 18 -2.88 -16.83 -9.88
C ILE A 18 -2.34 -15.46 -9.48
N VAL A 19 -3.00 -14.85 -8.49
CA VAL A 19 -2.53 -13.62 -7.86
C VAL A 19 -1.95 -13.94 -6.49
N ALA A 20 -0.66 -13.73 -6.31
CA ALA A 20 0.02 -13.88 -5.03
C ALA A 20 -0.09 -12.58 -4.22
N GLY A 21 -0.90 -12.59 -3.16
CA GLY A 21 -1.19 -11.46 -2.29
C GLY A 21 -2.49 -10.73 -2.65
N GLY A 22 -3.43 -10.68 -1.70
CA GLY A 22 -4.73 -10.03 -1.80
C GLY A 22 -4.74 -8.57 -1.27
N GLY A 23 -3.61 -7.87 -1.40
CA GLY A 23 -3.50 -6.46 -1.02
C GLY A 23 -4.19 -5.52 -2.01
N THR A 24 -3.90 -4.22 -1.87
CA THR A 24 -4.50 -3.13 -2.67
C THR A 24 -4.44 -3.38 -4.18
N ALA A 25 -3.31 -3.84 -4.71
CA ALA A 25 -3.17 -4.17 -6.12
C ALA A 25 -3.76 -5.53 -6.47
N GLY A 26 -3.64 -6.52 -5.56
CA GLY A 26 -3.97 -7.91 -5.85
C GLY A 26 -5.45 -8.16 -6.08
N VAL A 27 -6.33 -7.52 -5.30
CA VAL A 27 -7.78 -7.62 -5.53
C VAL A 27 -8.16 -7.04 -6.88
N MET A 28 -7.61 -5.88 -7.24
CA MET A 28 -7.87 -5.26 -8.54
C MET A 28 -7.36 -6.14 -9.69
N ALA A 29 -6.16 -6.73 -9.53
CA ALA A 29 -5.61 -7.66 -10.52
C ALA A 29 -6.49 -8.90 -10.72
N ALA A 30 -6.95 -9.50 -9.64
CA ALA A 30 -7.79 -10.68 -9.69
C ALA A 30 -9.16 -10.40 -10.31
N CYS A 31 -9.83 -9.33 -9.86
CA CYS A 31 -11.14 -8.93 -10.38
C CYS A 31 -11.05 -8.52 -11.85
N ALA A 32 -9.97 -7.82 -12.26
CA ALA A 32 -9.74 -7.45 -13.65
C ALA A 32 -9.54 -8.68 -14.54
N ALA A 33 -8.71 -9.61 -14.14
CA ALA A 33 -8.51 -10.85 -14.90
C ALA A 33 -9.79 -11.67 -15.01
N ALA A 34 -10.57 -11.78 -13.91
CA ALA A 34 -11.84 -12.50 -13.91
C ALA A 34 -12.89 -11.80 -14.77
N ARG A 35 -12.93 -10.46 -14.80
CA ARG A 35 -13.79 -9.67 -15.68
C ARG A 35 -13.52 -9.95 -17.16
N GLU A 36 -12.28 -10.24 -17.52
CA GLU A 36 -11.87 -10.66 -18.87
C GLU A 36 -12.11 -12.18 -19.12
N GLY A 37 -12.78 -12.88 -18.20
CA GLY A 37 -13.18 -14.28 -18.36
C GLY A 37 -12.18 -15.32 -17.85
N ALA A 38 -11.11 -14.93 -17.20
CA ALA A 38 -10.13 -15.86 -16.62
C ALA A 38 -10.66 -16.51 -15.34
N ARG A 39 -10.28 -17.78 -15.06
CA ARG A 39 -10.44 -18.41 -13.74
C ARG A 39 -9.29 -17.96 -12.85
N VAL A 40 -9.63 -17.30 -11.76
CA VAL A 40 -8.66 -16.62 -10.90
C VAL A 40 -8.75 -17.10 -9.46
N ILE A 41 -7.58 -17.25 -8.81
CA ILE A 41 -7.47 -17.40 -7.37
C ILE A 41 -6.49 -16.37 -6.81
N ILE A 42 -6.84 -15.79 -5.66
CA ILE A 42 -5.94 -15.02 -4.80
C ILE A 42 -5.38 -15.94 -3.72
N LEU A 43 -4.06 -15.97 -3.59
CA LEU A 43 -3.34 -16.62 -2.49
C LEU A 43 -2.90 -15.54 -1.50
N GLU A 44 -3.62 -15.40 -0.38
CA GLU A 44 -3.36 -14.36 0.63
C GLU A 44 -2.89 -15.01 1.94
N ARG A 45 -1.76 -14.52 2.47
CA ARG A 45 -1.18 -15.06 3.72
C ARG A 45 -1.95 -14.66 4.98
N GLU A 46 -2.57 -13.48 4.97
CA GLU A 46 -3.37 -12.98 6.09
C GLU A 46 -4.83 -13.47 5.98
N TYR A 47 -5.68 -13.08 6.91
CA TYR A 47 -7.09 -13.47 6.95
C TYR A 47 -8.03 -12.31 6.59
N ALA A 48 -7.56 -11.39 5.76
CA ALA A 48 -8.38 -10.34 5.16
C ALA A 48 -7.71 -9.79 3.91
N LEU A 49 -8.52 -9.30 2.97
CA LEU A 49 -8.07 -8.58 1.79
C LEU A 49 -7.73 -7.11 2.09
N GLY A 50 -7.09 -6.43 1.14
CA GLY A 50 -6.76 -5.02 1.17
C GLY A 50 -5.37 -4.68 1.72
N GLY A 51 -4.74 -5.59 2.47
CA GLY A 51 -3.37 -5.43 2.99
C GLY A 51 -3.14 -4.10 3.69
N THR A 52 -2.45 -3.17 3.03
CA THR A 52 -2.11 -1.86 3.62
C THR A 52 -3.34 -1.04 3.99
N SER A 53 -4.39 -1.05 3.18
CA SER A 53 -5.62 -0.26 3.41
C SER A 53 -6.45 -0.78 4.59
N THR A 54 -6.36 -2.06 4.88
CA THR A 54 -7.18 -2.73 5.91
C THR A 54 -6.34 -3.12 7.13
N LEU A 55 -5.37 -4.00 6.95
CA LEU A 55 -4.61 -4.61 8.05
C LEU A 55 -3.53 -3.70 8.62
N ALA A 56 -2.91 -2.84 7.79
CA ALA A 56 -1.94 -1.85 8.27
C ALA A 56 -2.59 -0.52 8.66
N LEU A 57 -3.92 -0.41 8.67
CA LEU A 57 -4.69 0.78 9.05
C LEU A 57 -4.24 2.06 8.31
N THR A 58 -3.85 1.92 7.03
CA THR A 58 -3.56 3.08 6.18
C THR A 58 -4.88 3.63 5.63
N VAL A 59 -5.64 4.24 6.51
CA VAL A 59 -7.00 4.74 6.25
C VAL A 59 -7.02 5.82 5.18
N PRO A 60 -6.09 6.81 5.16
CA PRO A 60 -6.05 7.76 4.08
C PRO A 60 -5.69 7.08 2.74
N ARG A 61 -6.56 7.23 1.75
CA ARG A 61 -6.23 6.97 0.35
C ARG A 61 -5.75 8.28 -0.25
N MET A 62 -4.45 8.49 -0.29
CA MET A 62 -3.88 9.70 -0.90
C MET A 62 -4.38 9.82 -2.34
N THR A 63 -4.82 11.01 -2.74
CA THR A 63 -5.21 11.24 -4.13
C THR A 63 -3.99 11.15 -5.04
N ASN A 64 -4.24 10.87 -6.31
CA ASN A 64 -3.19 10.93 -7.31
C ASN A 64 -2.93 12.36 -7.81
N HIS A 65 -3.55 13.37 -7.20
CA HIS A 65 -3.48 14.79 -7.56
C HIS A 65 -3.88 15.10 -9.02
N MET A 66 -4.60 14.16 -9.66
CA MET A 66 -5.14 14.33 -11.01
C MET A 66 -6.55 14.92 -10.93
N PRO A 67 -7.04 15.59 -12.00
CA PRO A 67 -8.42 16.11 -12.05
C PRO A 67 -9.49 15.04 -11.90
N GLN A 68 -9.25 13.82 -12.39
CA GLN A 68 -10.06 12.64 -12.12
C GLN A 68 -9.68 12.05 -10.75
N LEU A 69 -10.68 11.81 -9.92
CA LEU A 69 -10.50 11.40 -8.53
C LEU A 69 -9.87 10.01 -8.36
N THR A 70 -10.03 9.14 -9.32
CA THR A 70 -9.61 7.75 -9.27
C THR A 70 -8.44 7.52 -10.20
N GLY A 71 -7.41 6.90 -9.74
CA GLY A 71 -6.14 6.75 -10.42
C GLY A 71 -6.14 5.81 -11.63
N ASN A 72 -6.97 6.06 -12.66
CA ASN A 72 -7.07 5.26 -13.87
C ASN A 72 -7.56 3.81 -13.62
N SER A 73 -8.39 3.56 -12.62
CA SER A 73 -8.92 2.24 -12.30
C SER A 73 -10.42 2.26 -12.11
N SER A 74 -11.15 1.62 -13.03
CA SER A 74 -12.60 1.47 -12.93
C SER A 74 -13.04 0.62 -11.75
N LEU A 75 -12.24 -0.37 -11.35
CA LEU A 75 -12.49 -1.21 -10.19
C LEU A 75 -12.26 -0.45 -8.87
N ALA A 76 -11.30 0.49 -8.83
CA ALA A 76 -11.14 1.38 -7.70
C ALA A 76 -12.35 2.30 -7.52
N ASP A 77 -12.93 2.80 -8.63
CA ASP A 77 -14.16 3.61 -8.65
C ASP A 77 -15.36 2.82 -8.16
N GLU A 78 -15.49 1.56 -8.62
CA GLU A 78 -16.54 0.66 -8.19
C GLU A 78 -16.47 0.39 -6.68
N LEU A 79 -15.28 0.09 -6.16
CA LEU A 79 -15.06 -0.12 -4.73
C LEU A 79 -15.41 1.16 -3.93
N GLN A 80 -14.89 2.31 -4.35
CA GLN A 80 -15.17 3.59 -3.70
C GLN A 80 -16.67 3.88 -3.65
N SER A 81 -17.35 3.78 -4.80
CA SER A 81 -18.78 4.02 -4.91
C SER A 81 -19.62 3.05 -4.07
N SER A 82 -19.20 1.78 -3.93
CA SER A 82 -19.90 0.82 -3.08
C SER A 82 -19.80 1.20 -1.61
N MET A 83 -18.61 1.61 -1.15
CA MET A 83 -18.37 2.02 0.23
C MET A 83 -19.04 3.36 0.57
N GLU A 84 -19.09 4.30 -0.37
CA GLU A 84 -19.79 5.59 -0.19
C GLU A 84 -21.29 5.42 -0.02
N ARG A 85 -21.91 4.54 -0.81
CA ARG A 85 -23.34 4.23 -0.68
C ARG A 85 -23.73 3.71 0.70
N GLU A 86 -22.82 3.05 1.38
CA GLU A 86 -23.01 2.54 2.74
C GLU A 86 -22.49 3.50 3.82
N GLY A 87 -22.00 4.69 3.44
CA GLY A 87 -21.50 5.69 4.37
C GLY A 87 -20.22 5.28 5.11
N CYS A 88 -19.48 4.32 4.58
CA CYS A 88 -18.24 3.81 5.19
C CYS A 88 -16.97 4.26 4.47
N ALA A 89 -17.10 5.11 3.48
CA ALA A 89 -16.04 5.90 2.86
C ALA A 89 -16.51 7.34 2.64
N GLY A 90 -15.58 8.28 2.63
CA GLY A 90 -15.78 9.65 2.18
C GLY A 90 -15.01 9.89 0.90
N ASP A 91 -15.19 11.07 0.35
CA ASP A 91 -14.65 11.57 -0.90
C ASP A 91 -13.24 11.12 -1.21
N THR A 92 -12.74 10.12 -1.55
CA THR A 92 -11.40 9.64 -1.95
C THR A 92 -10.32 9.51 -0.86
N TYR A 93 -10.47 10.17 0.29
CA TYR A 93 -9.36 10.29 1.25
C TYR A 93 -9.38 9.27 2.39
N PHE A 94 -10.51 8.65 2.66
CA PHE A 94 -10.57 7.64 3.70
C PHE A 94 -11.56 6.51 3.36
N ALA A 95 -11.35 5.38 4.00
CA ALA A 95 -12.32 4.29 4.02
C ALA A 95 -12.21 3.54 5.35
N SER A 96 -13.34 3.09 5.88
CA SER A 96 -13.35 2.22 7.05
C SER A 96 -12.58 0.93 6.76
N PRO A 97 -11.51 0.60 7.49
CA PRO A 97 -10.73 -0.61 7.24
C PRO A 97 -11.57 -1.89 7.37
N GLU A 98 -12.48 -1.92 8.33
CA GLU A 98 -13.32 -3.11 8.58
C GLU A 98 -14.34 -3.30 7.45
N MET A 99 -15.01 -2.23 7.02
CA MET A 99 -15.95 -2.32 5.90
C MET A 99 -15.23 -2.58 4.58
N ALA A 100 -14.03 -2.05 4.41
CA ALA A 100 -13.23 -2.31 3.22
C ALA A 100 -12.89 -3.81 3.04
N LYS A 101 -12.67 -4.56 4.13
CA LYS A 101 -12.48 -6.02 4.05
C LYS A 101 -13.69 -6.68 3.40
N LEU A 102 -14.90 -6.38 3.90
CA LEU A 102 -16.16 -6.94 3.39
C LEU A 102 -16.37 -6.56 1.91
N HIS A 103 -16.26 -5.28 1.57
CA HIS A 103 -16.47 -4.82 0.20
C HIS A 103 -15.48 -5.43 -0.81
N LEU A 104 -14.24 -5.69 -0.40
CA LEU A 104 -13.25 -6.37 -1.23
C LEU A 104 -13.59 -7.85 -1.43
N GLU A 105 -14.09 -8.54 -0.40
CA GLU A 105 -14.55 -9.93 -0.48
C GLU A 105 -15.81 -10.04 -1.37
N GLU A 106 -16.76 -9.13 -1.21
CA GLU A 106 -17.97 -9.06 -2.06
C GLU A 106 -17.60 -8.75 -3.54
N MET A 107 -16.62 -7.89 -3.76
CA MET A 107 -16.10 -7.64 -5.12
C MET A 107 -15.50 -8.91 -5.71
N CYS A 108 -14.66 -9.63 -4.98
CA CYS A 108 -14.13 -10.93 -5.42
C CYS A 108 -15.24 -11.92 -5.75
N ALA A 109 -16.23 -12.05 -4.87
CA ALA A 109 -17.38 -12.95 -5.07
C ALA A 109 -18.19 -12.57 -6.34
N ARG A 110 -18.44 -11.29 -6.56
CA ARG A 110 -19.17 -10.76 -7.73
C ARG A 110 -18.49 -11.11 -9.06
N TYR A 111 -17.17 -11.06 -9.09
CA TYR A 111 -16.38 -11.42 -10.28
C TYR A 111 -16.03 -12.91 -10.34
N GLY A 112 -16.45 -13.73 -9.35
CA GLY A 112 -16.15 -15.16 -9.32
C GLY A 112 -14.69 -15.48 -9.02
N VAL A 113 -13.98 -14.58 -8.35
CA VAL A 113 -12.60 -14.79 -7.89
C VAL A 113 -12.59 -15.67 -6.65
N GLU A 114 -11.81 -16.74 -6.67
CA GLU A 114 -11.55 -17.53 -5.46
C GLU A 114 -10.52 -16.82 -4.58
N VAL A 115 -10.71 -16.89 -3.27
CA VAL A 115 -9.78 -16.38 -2.26
C VAL A 115 -9.36 -17.51 -1.34
N LEU A 116 -8.06 -17.72 -1.19
CA LEU A 116 -7.51 -18.63 -0.19
C LEU A 116 -6.72 -17.82 0.83
N TYR A 117 -7.24 -17.74 2.05
CA TYR A 117 -6.57 -17.13 3.19
C TYR A 117 -5.57 -18.07 3.87
N GLY A 118 -4.64 -17.53 4.64
CA GLY A 118 -3.61 -18.29 5.33
C GLY A 118 -2.67 -19.01 4.37
N ALA A 119 -2.50 -18.51 3.15
CA ALA A 119 -1.69 -19.09 2.08
C ALA A 119 -0.34 -18.34 1.95
N GLU A 120 0.61 -18.68 2.78
CA GLU A 120 1.96 -18.09 2.74
C GLU A 120 2.78 -18.67 1.59
N LEU A 121 3.20 -17.83 0.65
CA LEU A 121 4.08 -18.23 -0.46
C LEU A 121 5.44 -18.70 0.08
N VAL A 122 5.84 -19.91 -0.27
CA VAL A 122 7.12 -20.52 0.12
C VAL A 122 8.06 -20.78 -1.05
N GLY A 123 7.55 -20.87 -2.27
CA GLY A 123 8.39 -21.11 -3.45
C GLY A 123 7.60 -21.23 -4.74
N ALA A 124 8.31 -21.44 -5.82
CA ALA A 124 7.74 -21.69 -7.14
C ALA A 124 8.57 -22.72 -7.89
N GLU A 125 7.91 -23.49 -8.75
CA GLU A 125 8.57 -24.38 -9.72
C GLU A 125 8.60 -23.71 -11.09
N LEU A 126 9.76 -23.79 -11.71
CA LEU A 126 10.01 -23.19 -13.02
C LEU A 126 10.25 -24.26 -14.08
N LYS A 127 9.72 -24.03 -15.26
CA LYS A 127 10.09 -24.75 -16.47
C LYS A 127 10.60 -23.78 -17.52
N GLY A 128 11.91 -23.78 -17.69
CA GLY A 128 12.57 -22.76 -18.50
C GLY A 128 12.33 -21.37 -17.93
N ARG A 129 11.73 -20.50 -18.72
CA ARG A 129 11.40 -19.12 -18.33
C ARG A 129 9.94 -18.95 -17.89
N LYS A 130 9.27 -20.01 -17.47
CA LYS A 130 7.87 -19.95 -17.03
C LYS A 130 7.71 -20.54 -15.64
N VAL A 131 6.86 -19.91 -14.84
CA VAL A 131 6.34 -20.49 -13.60
C VAL A 131 5.33 -21.56 -13.98
N GLU A 132 5.49 -22.79 -13.47
CA GLU A 132 4.48 -23.85 -13.61
C GLU A 132 3.59 -23.92 -12.36
N THR A 133 4.21 -23.85 -11.18
CA THR A 133 3.51 -24.05 -9.90
C THR A 133 4.03 -23.06 -8.87
N VAL A 134 3.13 -22.48 -8.09
CA VAL A 134 3.46 -21.78 -6.84
C VAL A 134 3.13 -22.66 -5.65
N VAL A 135 4.02 -22.71 -4.68
CA VAL A 135 3.85 -23.50 -3.46
C VAL A 135 3.55 -22.57 -2.30
N VAL A 136 2.48 -22.88 -1.58
CA VAL A 136 2.06 -22.15 -0.39
C VAL A 136 1.97 -23.04 0.83
N ASN A 137 2.33 -22.50 1.99
CA ASN A 137 2.07 -23.10 3.29
C ASN A 137 0.68 -22.68 3.77
N THR A 138 -0.14 -23.66 4.17
CA THR A 138 -1.50 -23.45 4.63
C THR A 138 -1.78 -24.28 5.88
N ALA A 139 -2.94 -24.09 6.51
CA ALA A 139 -3.39 -24.95 7.60
C ALA A 139 -3.54 -26.45 7.19
N SER A 140 -3.68 -26.71 5.88
CA SER A 140 -3.75 -28.07 5.31
C SER A 140 -2.38 -28.63 4.89
N GLY A 141 -1.29 -27.94 5.21
CA GLY A 141 0.06 -28.26 4.79
C GLY A 141 0.50 -27.51 3.53
N LEU A 142 1.53 -28.03 2.87
CA LEU A 142 2.08 -27.43 1.66
C LEU A 142 1.24 -27.84 0.44
N LEU A 143 0.73 -26.84 -0.27
CA LEU A 143 -0.12 -27.01 -1.46
C LEU A 143 0.55 -26.36 -2.66
N GLY A 144 0.48 -27.02 -3.83
CA GLY A 144 0.96 -26.50 -5.10
C GLY A 144 -0.18 -26.12 -6.02
N TYR A 145 -0.17 -24.89 -6.51
CA TYR A 145 -1.16 -24.32 -7.42
C TYR A 145 -0.55 -24.01 -8.78
N ALA A 146 -1.18 -24.52 -9.85
CA ALA A 146 -0.75 -24.30 -11.22
C ALA A 146 -1.65 -23.31 -11.95
N ALA A 147 -1.03 -22.47 -12.79
CA ALA A 147 -1.73 -21.51 -13.66
C ALA A 147 -0.98 -21.25 -14.96
N ARG A 148 -1.64 -20.55 -15.90
CA ARG A 148 -1.04 -20.10 -17.15
C ARG A 148 -0.22 -18.83 -16.96
N ALA A 149 -0.72 -17.89 -16.14
CA ALA A 149 -0.05 -16.63 -15.80
C ALA A 149 -0.10 -16.38 -14.28
N PHE A 150 0.87 -15.62 -13.79
CA PHE A 150 1.03 -15.28 -12.37
C PHE A 150 1.22 -13.77 -12.19
N ILE A 151 0.67 -13.24 -11.10
CA ILE A 151 0.84 -11.83 -10.73
C ILE A 151 1.32 -11.76 -9.30
N ASP A 152 2.52 -11.20 -9.09
CA ASP A 152 3.06 -10.92 -7.77
C ASP A 152 2.52 -9.57 -7.25
N CYS A 153 1.57 -9.66 -6.33
CA CYS A 153 1.02 -8.52 -5.57
C CYS A 153 1.37 -8.60 -4.07
N THR A 154 2.45 -9.30 -3.71
CA THR A 154 2.87 -9.49 -2.31
C THR A 154 3.36 -8.20 -1.65
N GLY A 155 3.54 -7.13 -2.42
CA GLY A 155 4.06 -5.84 -1.97
C GLY A 155 5.56 -5.87 -1.62
N GLY A 156 6.21 -6.99 -1.76
CA GLY A 156 7.64 -7.20 -1.53
C GLY A 156 8.31 -8.07 -2.60
N ALA A 157 7.68 -8.21 -3.77
CA ALA A 157 8.17 -8.99 -4.91
C ALA A 157 8.62 -10.42 -4.52
N ARG A 158 7.84 -11.08 -3.63
CA ARG A 158 8.23 -12.38 -3.05
C ARG A 158 8.20 -13.51 -4.08
N LEU A 159 7.20 -13.52 -4.97
CA LEU A 159 7.11 -14.51 -6.03
C LEU A 159 8.20 -14.27 -7.09
N ALA A 160 8.42 -13.02 -7.48
CA ALA A 160 9.48 -12.66 -8.41
C ALA A 160 10.86 -13.06 -7.86
N LEU A 161 11.14 -12.79 -6.57
CA LEU A 161 12.36 -13.25 -5.90
C LEU A 161 12.48 -14.77 -5.88
N ALA A 162 11.39 -15.49 -5.57
CA ALA A 162 11.38 -16.96 -5.57
C ALA A 162 11.64 -17.55 -6.96
N CYS A 163 11.29 -16.81 -8.02
CA CYS A 163 11.57 -17.17 -9.40
C CYS A 163 12.95 -16.71 -9.90
N GLY A 164 13.77 -16.09 -9.05
CA GLY A 164 15.11 -15.62 -9.40
C GLY A 164 15.15 -14.30 -10.17
N CYS A 165 14.05 -13.54 -10.17
CA CYS A 165 14.03 -12.19 -10.78
C CYS A 165 14.90 -11.22 -9.98
N GLU A 166 15.54 -10.29 -10.71
CA GLU A 166 16.32 -9.21 -10.09
C GLU A 166 15.43 -8.26 -9.31
N THR A 167 15.84 -7.93 -8.08
CA THR A 167 15.11 -7.00 -7.21
C THR A 167 16.08 -6.00 -6.55
N ALA A 168 15.62 -4.77 -6.33
CA ALA A 168 16.32 -3.74 -5.57
C ALA A 168 15.61 -3.45 -4.24
N CYS A 169 16.34 -3.02 -3.22
CA CYS A 169 15.80 -2.62 -1.93
C CYS A 169 16.61 -1.47 -1.36
N GLY A 170 15.93 -0.47 -0.78
CA GLY A 170 16.59 0.71 -0.25
C GLY A 170 17.31 1.56 -1.29
N MET A 171 18.08 2.50 -0.80
CA MET A 171 19.01 3.35 -1.54
C MET A 171 20.19 3.67 -0.63
N GLU A 172 21.42 3.34 -1.06
CA GLU A 172 22.66 3.61 -0.30
C GLU A 172 22.66 3.04 1.14
N GLY A 173 21.95 1.94 1.36
CA GLY A 173 21.82 1.30 2.69
C GLY A 173 20.69 1.87 3.55
N GLU A 174 19.96 2.87 3.08
CA GLU A 174 18.80 3.42 3.76
C GLU A 174 17.49 2.87 3.21
N ASN A 175 16.50 2.70 4.09
CA ASN A 175 15.14 2.31 3.76
C ASN A 175 14.16 3.37 4.24
N GLN A 176 12.98 3.48 3.62
CA GLN A 176 11.93 4.30 4.19
C GLN A 176 11.41 3.69 5.50
N PRO A 177 11.17 4.52 6.55
CA PRO A 177 10.77 4.01 7.85
C PRO A 177 9.45 3.25 7.81
N MET A 178 9.38 2.17 8.56
CA MET A 178 8.16 1.42 8.81
C MET A 178 7.32 2.07 9.90
N THR A 179 6.01 1.86 9.89
CA THR A 179 5.09 2.40 10.90
C THR A 179 4.14 1.30 11.37
N LEU A 180 3.92 1.17 12.68
CA LEU A 180 2.83 0.38 13.23
C LEU A 180 1.72 1.33 13.68
N ARG A 181 0.72 1.53 12.83
CA ARG A 181 -0.40 2.44 13.12
C ARG A 181 -1.28 1.92 14.24
N PHE A 182 -1.96 2.83 14.92
CA PHE A 182 -2.92 2.48 15.97
C PHE A 182 -4.08 3.47 15.99
N CYS A 183 -5.17 3.11 16.66
CA CYS A 183 -6.27 4.00 16.92
C CYS A 183 -6.59 4.10 18.43
N VAL A 184 -7.10 5.23 18.81
CA VAL A 184 -7.38 5.63 20.20
C VAL A 184 -8.85 6.02 20.27
N GLY A 185 -9.61 5.32 21.11
CA GLY A 185 -11.01 5.60 21.41
C GLY A 185 -11.17 6.40 22.70
N GLY A 186 -12.41 6.86 22.96
CA GLY A 186 -12.77 7.61 24.14
C GLY A 186 -12.19 9.02 24.18
N VAL A 187 -11.92 9.60 23.02
CA VAL A 187 -11.40 10.97 22.87
C VAL A 187 -12.55 11.96 22.79
N ASP A 188 -12.50 13.02 23.57
CA ASP A 188 -13.35 14.20 23.35
C ASP A 188 -12.80 15.01 22.16
N VAL A 189 -13.22 14.60 20.95
CA VAL A 189 -12.74 15.19 19.70
C VAL A 189 -13.01 16.68 19.61
N ALA A 190 -14.18 17.14 20.10
CA ALA A 190 -14.53 18.57 20.09
C ALA A 190 -13.59 19.37 21.01
N ARG A 191 -13.22 18.81 22.17
CA ARG A 191 -12.25 19.43 23.08
C ARG A 191 -10.85 19.46 22.51
N VAL A 192 -10.43 18.37 21.82
CA VAL A 192 -9.13 18.32 21.10
C VAL A 192 -9.09 19.42 20.03
N GLU A 193 -10.12 19.54 19.20
CA GLU A 193 -10.20 20.54 18.14
C GLU A 193 -10.16 21.96 18.73
N GLN A 194 -10.96 22.21 19.79
CA GLN A 194 -10.97 23.50 20.47
C GLN A 194 -9.59 23.84 21.04
N THR A 195 -8.93 22.88 21.71
CA THR A 195 -7.60 23.08 22.30
C THR A 195 -6.55 23.42 21.22
N LEU A 196 -6.57 22.73 20.08
CA LEU A 196 -5.67 23.03 18.97
C LEU A 196 -5.89 24.45 18.43
N LYS A 197 -7.15 24.88 18.29
CA LYS A 197 -7.49 26.26 17.88
C LYS A 197 -7.04 27.29 18.90
N GLU A 198 -7.28 27.04 20.20
CA GLU A 198 -6.81 27.89 21.30
C GLU A 198 -5.29 28.05 21.32
N TRP A 199 -4.56 26.99 20.96
CA TRP A 199 -3.10 27.03 20.82
C TRP A 199 -2.63 27.70 19.53
N GLY A 200 -3.53 28.10 18.65
CA GLY A 200 -3.20 28.72 17.36
C GLY A 200 -2.81 27.73 16.27
N TYR A 201 -3.16 26.44 16.43
CA TYR A 201 -2.97 25.46 15.36
C TYR A 201 -3.90 25.78 14.19
N ARG A 202 -3.36 25.79 12.99
CA ARG A 202 -4.14 25.95 11.76
C ARG A 202 -4.25 24.60 11.10
N PHE A 203 -5.47 24.08 10.97
CA PHE A 203 -5.73 22.88 10.22
C PHE A 203 -5.44 23.16 8.74
N GLY A 204 -4.58 22.34 8.15
CA GLY A 204 -4.28 22.38 6.73
C GLY A 204 -4.99 21.24 6.04
N GLY A 205 -5.64 21.54 4.92
CA GLY A 205 -6.23 20.55 4.04
C GLY A 205 -7.74 20.38 4.18
N ASP A 206 -8.38 20.08 3.06
CA ASP A 206 -9.85 19.91 2.94
C ASP A 206 -10.28 18.44 3.10
N HIS A 207 -9.36 17.54 3.55
CA HIS A 207 -9.52 16.10 3.38
C HIS A 207 -10.04 15.40 4.62
N PHE A 208 -9.72 15.91 5.81
CA PHE A 208 -10.25 15.42 7.07
C PHE A 208 -10.86 16.56 7.85
N PRO A 209 -12.00 16.34 8.55
CA PRO A 209 -12.56 17.33 9.46
C PRO A 209 -11.54 17.81 10.50
N MET A 210 -10.60 16.94 10.89
CA MET A 210 -9.47 17.30 11.71
C MET A 210 -8.25 16.44 11.37
N GLU A 211 -7.17 17.11 11.00
CA GLU A 211 -5.85 16.51 10.84
C GLU A 211 -4.81 17.40 11.50
N PHE A 212 -3.92 16.83 12.29
CA PHE A 212 -2.82 17.55 12.90
C PHE A 212 -1.59 16.67 13.05
N TYR A 213 -0.44 17.30 13.00
CA TYR A 213 0.82 16.57 12.95
C TYR A 213 1.96 17.27 13.69
N SER A 214 2.97 16.50 14.03
CA SER A 214 4.29 16.94 14.44
C SER A 214 5.32 16.41 13.45
N LEU A 215 6.07 17.31 12.84
CA LEU A 215 7.22 17.03 11.99
C LEU A 215 8.39 17.85 12.52
N TRP A 216 9.40 17.19 13.13
CA TRP A 216 10.54 17.91 13.69
C TRP A 216 11.51 18.45 12.64
N ARG A 217 11.30 18.04 11.42
CA ARG A 217 12.11 18.40 10.23
C ARG A 217 11.70 19.71 9.59
N GLU A 218 10.56 20.29 10.01
CA GLU A 218 10.09 21.59 9.54
C GLU A 218 10.60 22.72 10.45
N GLU A 219 11.02 23.83 9.85
CA GLU A 219 11.43 25.02 10.59
C GLU A 219 10.29 25.66 11.38
N SER A 220 9.05 25.48 10.92
CA SER A 220 7.86 26.01 11.59
C SER A 220 7.35 25.05 12.67
N PHE A 221 7.60 25.41 13.92
CA PHE A 221 7.09 24.69 15.09
C PHE A 221 5.62 25.02 15.35
N ASN A 222 4.72 24.12 14.97
CA ASN A 222 3.33 24.21 15.41
C ASN A 222 3.19 23.89 16.92
N PRO A 223 2.05 24.26 17.55
CA PRO A 223 1.83 24.03 18.99
C PRO A 223 1.91 22.56 19.40
N PHE A 224 1.46 21.63 18.57
CA PHE A 224 1.50 20.20 18.85
C PHE A 224 2.95 19.68 18.86
N THR A 225 3.77 20.12 17.91
CA THR A 225 5.22 19.82 17.91
C THR A 225 5.91 20.33 19.18
N LYS A 226 5.53 21.55 19.65
CA LYS A 226 6.07 22.10 20.92
C LYS A 226 5.72 21.21 22.10
N LEU A 227 4.45 20.76 22.21
CA LEU A 227 3.99 19.86 23.24
C LEU A 227 4.79 18.55 23.29
N LEU A 228 5.00 17.91 22.11
CA LEU A 228 5.76 16.65 22.07
C LEU A 228 7.24 16.86 22.44
N ARG A 229 7.85 17.98 22.03
CA ARG A 229 9.22 18.33 22.45
C ARG A 229 9.35 18.57 23.94
N GLU A 230 8.35 19.16 24.59
CA GLU A 230 8.30 19.25 26.04
C GLU A 230 8.27 17.86 26.68
N GLY A 231 7.47 16.93 26.14
CA GLY A 231 7.43 15.54 26.61
C GLY A 231 8.77 14.84 26.53
N VAL A 232 9.57 15.12 25.50
CA VAL A 232 10.95 14.59 25.39
C VAL A 232 11.87 15.22 26.44
N LYS A 233 11.81 16.54 26.64
CA LYS A 233 12.63 17.23 27.67
C LYS A 233 12.31 16.74 29.08
N GLU A 234 11.07 16.37 29.35
CA GLU A 234 10.60 15.82 30.61
C GLU A 234 10.96 14.32 30.79
N GLY A 235 11.47 13.67 29.75
CA GLY A 235 11.74 12.22 29.74
C GLY A 235 10.48 11.35 29.66
N ALA A 236 9.31 11.93 29.38
CA ALA A 236 8.06 11.19 29.18
C ALA A 236 8.00 10.53 27.79
N LEU A 237 8.67 11.11 26.80
CA LEU A 237 8.80 10.64 25.42
C LEU A 237 10.28 10.52 25.06
N THR A 238 10.57 9.70 24.05
CA THR A 238 11.86 9.71 23.35
C THR A 238 11.79 10.64 22.13
N GLU A 239 12.92 11.07 21.59
CA GLU A 239 12.97 11.86 20.35
C GLU A 239 12.22 11.18 19.21
N ARG A 240 12.42 9.87 19.05
CA ARG A 240 11.75 9.06 18.03
C ARG A 240 10.23 9.01 18.23
N ASP A 241 9.71 9.08 19.46
CA ASP A 241 8.26 9.11 19.71
C ASP A 241 7.61 10.39 19.20
N GLY A 242 8.32 11.52 19.26
CA GLY A 242 7.79 12.85 18.94
C GLY A 242 8.16 13.37 17.55
N SER A 243 9.17 12.77 16.89
CA SER A 243 9.75 13.31 15.65
C SER A 243 8.79 13.29 14.45
N TYR A 244 7.91 12.30 14.41
CA TYR A 244 6.84 12.18 13.42
C TYR A 244 5.60 11.62 14.08
N VAL A 245 4.56 12.43 14.17
CA VAL A 245 3.23 12.02 14.64
C VAL A 245 2.20 12.71 13.76
N GLN A 246 1.39 11.94 13.06
CA GLN A 246 0.24 12.43 12.30
C GLN A 246 -1.02 11.80 12.88
N ILE A 247 -2.00 12.62 13.19
CA ILE A 247 -3.27 12.21 13.79
C ILE A 247 -4.41 12.76 12.94
N TYR A 248 -5.37 11.92 12.64
CA TYR A 248 -6.53 12.31 11.86
C TYR A 248 -7.82 11.74 12.41
N TYR A 249 -8.89 12.45 12.15
CA TYR A 249 -10.25 12.16 12.57
C TYR A 249 -11.20 12.24 11.40
N HIS A 250 -12.10 11.27 11.33
CA HIS A 250 -13.30 11.35 10.51
C HIS A 250 -14.47 10.68 11.25
N PRO A 251 -15.69 11.31 11.31
CA PRO A 251 -16.81 10.79 12.08
C PRO A 251 -17.31 9.41 11.62
N THR A 252 -17.13 9.08 10.36
CA THR A 252 -17.47 7.74 9.81
C THR A 252 -16.54 6.63 10.34
N LEU A 253 -15.35 6.99 10.82
CA LEU A 253 -14.38 6.04 11.39
C LEU A 253 -14.54 5.86 12.91
N GLY A 254 -15.52 6.53 13.50
CA GLY A 254 -15.80 6.53 14.93
C GLY A 254 -15.91 7.96 15.48
N LYS A 255 -16.96 8.24 16.25
CA LYS A 255 -17.25 9.58 16.75
C LYS A 255 -16.23 10.10 17.76
N ASP A 256 -15.59 9.20 18.47
CA ASP A 256 -14.63 9.46 19.55
C ASP A 256 -13.28 8.77 19.29
N VAL A 257 -12.97 8.45 18.02
CA VAL A 257 -11.78 7.70 17.64
C VAL A 257 -10.83 8.56 16.82
N LEU A 258 -9.57 8.61 17.25
CA LEU A 258 -8.47 9.22 16.51
C LEU A 258 -7.53 8.15 15.96
N TRP A 259 -7.03 8.39 14.76
CA TRP A 259 -6.17 7.48 14.03
C TRP A 259 -4.75 8.04 13.96
N PHE A 260 -3.78 7.22 14.33
CA PHE A 260 -2.38 7.61 14.50
C PHE A 260 -1.50 6.95 13.43
N ASN A 261 -0.83 7.77 12.63
CA ASN A 261 0.23 7.36 11.73
C ASN A 261 1.57 7.71 12.39
N CYS A 262 1.96 6.90 13.35
CA CYS A 262 3.20 6.97 14.11
C CYS A 262 3.38 5.69 14.97
N PRO A 263 4.56 5.49 15.62
CA PRO A 263 5.81 6.17 15.34
C PRO A 263 6.45 5.67 14.03
N GLU A 264 7.32 6.47 13.46
CA GLU A 264 8.25 5.98 12.44
C GLU A 264 9.42 5.28 13.12
N ALA A 265 9.61 4.02 12.81
CA ALA A 265 10.59 3.18 13.50
C ALA A 265 11.94 3.13 12.77
N GLY A 266 12.56 4.31 12.60
CA GLY A 266 13.93 4.42 12.12
C GLY A 266 14.15 3.97 10.66
N HIS A 267 15.00 4.67 9.95
CA HIS A 267 15.33 4.47 8.54
C HIS A 267 16.30 3.30 8.29
N ILE A 268 17.03 2.87 9.32
CA ILE A 268 17.99 1.75 9.24
C ILE A 268 17.32 0.38 9.37
N LEU A 269 16.03 0.33 9.76
CA LEU A 269 15.31 -0.94 9.91
C LEU A 269 14.77 -1.41 8.56
N ASP A 270 15.36 -2.48 8.07
CA ASP A 270 15.06 -3.08 6.79
C ASP A 270 13.75 -3.89 6.82
N ALA A 271 12.80 -3.54 5.95
CA ALA A 271 11.51 -4.22 5.83
C ALA A 271 11.59 -5.65 5.25
N VAL A 272 12.75 -6.05 4.73
CA VAL A 272 13.00 -7.44 4.26
C VAL A 272 13.74 -8.29 5.28
N SER A 273 14.11 -7.72 6.43
CA SER A 273 14.71 -8.41 7.56
C SER A 273 13.66 -8.71 8.63
N ALA A 274 13.41 -10.00 8.90
CA ALA A 274 12.49 -10.43 9.95
C ALA A 274 12.86 -9.87 11.32
N ARG A 275 14.17 -9.74 11.61
CA ARG A 275 14.66 -9.14 12.87
C ARG A 275 14.30 -7.66 12.96
N SER A 276 14.56 -6.88 11.90
CA SER A 276 14.22 -5.45 11.86
C SER A 276 12.71 -5.20 11.97
N VAL A 277 11.89 -5.99 11.28
CA VAL A 277 10.43 -5.90 11.40
C VAL A 277 9.97 -6.23 12.82
N THR A 278 10.54 -7.26 13.46
CA THR A 278 10.23 -7.61 14.85
C THR A 278 10.60 -6.48 15.82
N GLU A 279 11.80 -5.92 15.69
CA GLU A 279 12.28 -4.79 16.50
C GLU A 279 11.34 -3.58 16.35
N MET A 280 10.98 -3.25 15.12
CA MET A 280 10.04 -2.17 14.83
C MET A 280 8.70 -2.38 15.54
N VAL A 281 8.10 -3.56 15.43
CA VAL A 281 6.80 -3.87 16.06
C VAL A 281 6.87 -3.74 17.57
N LEU A 282 7.91 -4.30 18.20
CA LEU A 282 8.10 -4.23 19.66
C LEU A 282 8.32 -2.78 20.14
N TYR A 283 9.14 -2.03 19.41
CA TYR A 283 9.37 -0.62 19.70
C TYR A 283 8.08 0.20 19.57
N SER A 284 7.37 0.06 18.44
CA SER A 284 6.19 0.87 18.12
C SER A 284 5.05 0.67 19.12
N ARG A 285 4.83 -0.55 19.61
CA ARG A 285 3.82 -0.81 20.65
C ARG A 285 4.14 -0.07 21.96
N LYS A 286 5.41 -0.09 22.38
CA LYS A 286 5.86 0.64 23.57
C LYS A 286 5.75 2.16 23.38
N SER A 287 6.13 2.65 22.20
CA SER A 287 6.04 4.05 21.82
C SER A 287 4.59 4.56 21.83
N ALA A 288 3.66 3.82 21.23
CA ALA A 288 2.25 4.19 21.21
C ALA A 288 1.68 4.34 22.65
N VAL A 289 2.04 3.45 23.56
CA VAL A 289 1.61 3.54 24.97
C VAL A 289 2.24 4.77 25.65
N ARG A 290 3.52 5.09 25.39
CA ARG A 290 4.15 6.32 25.94
C ARG A 290 3.46 7.57 25.42
N ILE A 291 3.24 7.65 24.08
CA ILE A 291 2.55 8.78 23.44
C ILE A 291 1.16 8.95 24.04
N LEU A 292 0.35 7.90 24.10
CA LEU A 292 -0.99 7.97 24.67
C LEU A 292 -0.96 8.39 26.15
N THR A 293 -0.08 7.83 26.97
CA THR A 293 0.07 8.18 28.38
C THR A 293 0.44 9.65 28.54
N PHE A 294 1.30 10.18 27.70
CA PHE A 294 1.68 11.59 27.69
C PHE A 294 0.49 12.48 27.29
N LEU A 295 -0.21 12.15 26.19
CA LEU A 295 -1.37 12.92 25.73
C LEU A 295 -2.49 12.96 26.77
N LYS A 296 -2.77 11.87 27.47
CA LYS A 296 -3.76 11.83 28.55
C LYS A 296 -3.47 12.83 29.68
N ARG A 297 -2.20 13.14 29.92
CA ARG A 297 -1.77 14.07 30.99
C ARG A 297 -1.69 15.52 30.53
N ARG A 298 -1.43 15.75 29.26
CA ARG A 298 -0.99 17.05 28.76
C ARG A 298 -1.89 17.66 27.69
N PHE A 299 -2.77 16.85 27.07
CA PHE A 299 -3.59 17.30 25.98
C PHE A 299 -5.09 17.19 26.34
N PRO A 300 -5.78 18.33 26.57
CA PRO A 300 -7.21 18.33 26.90
C PRO A 300 -8.04 17.63 25.81
N GLY A 301 -8.92 16.73 26.25
CA GLY A 301 -9.71 15.87 25.39
C GLY A 301 -9.20 14.41 25.30
N PHE A 302 -8.01 14.12 25.83
CA PHE A 302 -7.46 12.76 25.89
C PHE A 302 -7.61 12.09 27.25
N GLU A 303 -8.15 12.74 28.26
CA GLU A 303 -8.16 12.29 29.66
C GLU A 303 -8.74 10.87 29.82
N HIS A 304 -9.82 10.58 29.10
CA HIS A 304 -10.54 9.31 29.17
C HIS A 304 -10.20 8.35 28.02
N SER A 305 -9.27 8.75 27.17
CA SER A 305 -8.90 7.97 26.00
C SER A 305 -8.24 6.63 26.35
N TYR A 306 -8.37 5.67 25.47
CA TYR A 306 -7.78 4.35 25.59
C TYR A 306 -7.26 3.84 24.26
N LEU A 307 -6.24 2.99 24.28
CA LEU A 307 -5.76 2.31 23.10
C LEU A 307 -6.82 1.34 22.61
N GLN A 308 -7.40 1.59 21.44
CA GLN A 308 -8.46 0.76 20.88
C GLN A 308 -7.90 -0.43 20.09
N ALA A 309 -6.98 -0.17 19.16
CA ALA A 309 -6.36 -1.23 18.37
C ALA A 309 -5.00 -0.79 17.82
N PHE A 310 -4.15 -1.78 17.57
CA PHE A 310 -2.99 -1.68 16.69
C PHE A 310 -3.33 -2.23 15.32
N SER A 311 -2.61 -1.78 14.28
CA SER A 311 -2.61 -2.47 12.99
C SER A 311 -2.12 -3.92 13.16
N SER A 312 -2.75 -4.85 12.42
CA SER A 312 -2.42 -6.27 12.47
C SER A 312 -1.08 -6.58 11.81
N ILE A 313 -0.73 -5.80 10.79
CA ILE A 313 0.55 -5.89 10.08
C ILE A 313 1.25 -4.53 10.07
N PRO A 314 2.58 -4.50 9.93
CA PRO A 314 3.32 -3.25 9.78
C PRO A 314 2.96 -2.52 8.48
N GLY A 315 2.89 -1.19 8.57
CA GLY A 315 2.85 -0.31 7.40
C GLY A 315 4.24 -0.17 6.81
N ILE A 316 4.48 -0.85 5.72
CA ILE A 316 5.77 -0.85 5.02
C ILE A 316 5.67 0.07 3.81
N ARG A 317 6.43 1.16 3.81
CA ARG A 317 6.49 2.12 2.71
C ARG A 317 7.28 1.58 1.52
N GLU A 318 8.39 0.91 1.82
CA GLU A 318 9.33 0.40 0.83
C GLU A 318 9.90 -0.95 1.29
N SER A 319 10.16 -1.83 0.34
CA SER A 319 10.83 -3.10 0.48
C SER A 319 11.45 -3.49 -0.87
N ARG A 320 11.48 -4.76 -1.25
CA ARG A 320 11.97 -5.14 -2.58
C ARG A 320 11.07 -4.56 -3.68
N ARG A 321 11.70 -4.05 -4.71
CA ARG A 321 11.14 -3.59 -5.97
C ARG A 321 11.71 -4.44 -7.10
N LEU A 322 10.88 -4.79 -8.07
CA LEU A 322 11.32 -5.45 -9.30
C LEU A 322 12.34 -4.58 -10.05
N VAL A 323 13.33 -5.19 -10.66
CA VAL A 323 14.12 -4.60 -11.75
C VAL A 323 13.56 -5.17 -13.07
N GLY A 324 12.47 -4.57 -13.53
CA GLY A 324 11.71 -5.03 -14.70
C GLY A 324 12.25 -4.54 -16.04
N GLU A 325 11.49 -4.77 -17.11
CA GLU A 325 11.86 -4.33 -18.46
C GLU A 325 12.04 -2.82 -18.56
N TYR A 326 11.29 -2.05 -17.77
CA TYR A 326 11.52 -0.63 -17.56
C TYR A 326 11.59 -0.34 -16.07
N VAL A 327 12.56 0.46 -15.65
CA VAL A 327 12.68 0.97 -14.29
C VAL A 327 12.29 2.44 -14.31
N LEU A 328 11.13 2.79 -13.75
CA LEU A 328 10.69 4.18 -13.65
C LEU A 328 11.66 4.97 -12.77
N THR A 329 12.08 6.14 -13.23
CA THR A 329 13.09 6.97 -12.54
C THR A 329 12.50 8.29 -12.04
N GLU A 330 13.23 9.00 -11.18
CA GLU A 330 12.91 10.35 -10.76
C GLU A 330 12.96 11.33 -11.94
N GLU A 331 13.88 11.11 -12.87
CA GLU A 331 14.02 11.92 -14.09
C GLU A 331 12.77 11.80 -14.98
N ASP A 332 12.15 10.60 -15.05
CA ASP A 332 10.89 10.40 -15.77
C ASP A 332 9.76 11.24 -15.15
N ILE A 333 9.72 11.29 -13.81
CA ILE A 333 8.75 12.11 -13.07
C ILE A 333 8.98 13.60 -13.35
N ARG A 334 10.22 14.07 -13.18
CA ARG A 334 10.59 15.48 -13.42
C ARG A 334 10.36 15.92 -14.86
N ALA A 335 10.61 15.01 -15.81
CA ALA A 335 10.37 15.25 -17.24
C ALA A 335 8.89 15.12 -17.64
N ARG A 336 7.98 14.72 -16.74
CA ARG A 336 6.56 14.43 -17.03
C ARG A 336 6.45 13.46 -18.21
N ARG A 337 7.32 12.43 -18.21
CA ARG A 337 7.46 11.53 -19.36
C ARG A 337 6.15 10.85 -19.71
N ARG A 338 5.90 10.74 -21.02
CA ARG A 338 4.77 10.04 -21.62
C ARG A 338 5.24 8.75 -22.26
N PHE A 339 4.40 7.70 -22.19
CA PHE A 339 4.73 6.39 -22.72
C PHE A 339 3.59 5.85 -23.59
N ASP A 340 3.90 5.23 -24.73
CA ASP A 340 2.88 4.61 -25.57
C ASP A 340 2.17 3.46 -24.86
N ASP A 341 2.89 2.73 -24.03
CA ASP A 341 2.41 1.63 -23.19
C ASP A 341 1.97 2.09 -21.76
N CYS A 342 1.54 3.35 -21.61
CA CYS A 342 1.04 3.88 -20.34
C CYS A 342 -0.15 3.07 -19.81
N VAL A 343 -0.11 2.69 -18.52
CA VAL A 343 -1.19 1.98 -17.82
C VAL A 343 -1.62 2.67 -16.52
N ALA A 344 -0.92 3.71 -16.08
CA ALA A 344 -1.33 4.57 -14.98
C ALA A 344 -0.76 5.97 -15.15
N GLN A 345 -1.44 6.95 -14.55
CA GLN A 345 -1.04 8.36 -14.53
C GLN A 345 -1.15 8.90 -13.11
N THR A 346 -0.22 9.74 -12.68
CA THR A 346 -0.29 10.39 -11.37
C THR A 346 0.48 11.70 -11.34
N ALA A 347 0.03 12.62 -10.50
CA ALA A 347 0.73 13.85 -10.13
C ALA A 347 1.17 13.82 -8.65
N TYR A 348 1.08 12.65 -8.00
CA TYR A 348 1.50 12.53 -6.61
C TYR A 348 3.00 12.86 -6.48
N PRO A 349 3.41 13.66 -5.49
CA PRO A 349 4.81 14.05 -5.34
C PRO A 349 5.72 12.84 -5.06
N VAL A 350 6.99 12.99 -5.35
CA VAL A 350 8.01 12.13 -4.75
C VAL A 350 7.99 12.41 -3.25
N ASP A 351 7.69 11.39 -2.45
CA ASP A 351 7.43 11.48 -1.00
C ASP A 351 8.35 10.51 -0.26
N ILE A 352 9.57 10.97 0.02
CA ILE A 352 10.61 10.19 0.68
C ILE A 352 10.70 10.59 2.15
N HIS A 353 10.39 9.64 3.02
CA HIS A 353 10.66 9.73 4.45
C HIS A 353 12.06 9.17 4.73
N ASN A 354 12.94 9.99 5.31
CA ASN A 354 14.23 9.56 5.82
C ASN A 354 14.48 10.12 7.24
N GLU A 355 15.58 9.80 7.88
CA GLU A 355 15.85 10.25 9.26
C GLU A 355 15.94 11.78 9.38
N HIS A 356 16.46 12.42 8.36
CA HIS A 356 16.83 13.83 8.41
C HIS A 356 15.82 14.75 7.71
N ASN A 357 15.09 14.23 6.71
CA ASN A 357 14.20 15.04 5.88
C ASN A 357 12.98 14.27 5.38
N LEU A 358 11.87 14.98 5.25
CA LEU A 358 10.79 14.62 4.34
C LEU A 358 11.09 15.32 3.01
N VAL A 359 11.49 14.56 1.99
CA VAL A 359 11.73 15.10 0.66
C VAL A 359 10.45 15.03 -0.14
N LEU A 360 9.87 16.19 -0.44
CA LEU A 360 8.71 16.32 -1.30
C LEU A 360 9.13 17.03 -2.60
N ILE A 361 8.93 16.35 -3.73
CA ILE A 361 9.13 16.93 -5.06
C ILE A 361 7.77 16.97 -5.73
N HIS A 362 7.19 18.17 -5.77
CA HIS A 362 5.89 18.40 -6.38
C HIS A 362 6.00 18.65 -7.89
N LEU A 363 5.00 18.24 -8.61
CA LEU A 363 4.74 18.72 -9.97
C LEU A 363 3.90 19.99 -9.90
N GLU A 364 3.95 20.82 -10.95
CA GLU A 364 3.11 21.98 -11.05
C GLU A 364 1.62 21.60 -11.21
N PRO A 365 0.68 22.44 -10.77
CA PRO A 365 -0.74 22.15 -10.94
C PRO A 365 -1.11 21.82 -12.38
N GLY A 366 -1.78 20.68 -12.57
CA GLY A 366 -2.17 20.16 -13.89
C GLY A 366 -1.11 19.33 -14.62
N GLU A 367 0.11 19.26 -14.09
CA GLU A 367 1.13 18.34 -14.59
C GLU A 367 0.95 16.95 -13.98
N TYR A 368 1.40 15.94 -14.72
CA TYR A 368 1.42 14.54 -14.29
C TYR A 368 2.46 13.77 -15.08
N TYR A 369 2.84 12.61 -14.61
CA TYR A 369 3.67 11.65 -15.34
C TYR A 369 2.92 10.33 -15.56
N GLU A 370 3.46 9.50 -16.44
CA GLU A 370 2.88 8.22 -16.81
C GLU A 370 3.74 7.06 -16.31
N ILE A 371 3.08 5.92 -16.05
CA ILE A 371 3.74 4.67 -15.66
C ILE A 371 3.49 3.66 -16.79
N PRO A 372 4.56 3.17 -17.44
CA PRO A 372 4.43 2.25 -18.55
C PRO A 372 4.16 0.80 -18.08
N TYR A 373 3.49 0.02 -18.89
CA TYR A 373 3.23 -1.41 -18.68
C TYR A 373 4.51 -2.20 -18.37
N ARG A 374 5.61 -1.87 -19.05
CA ARG A 374 6.92 -2.51 -18.86
C ARG A 374 7.48 -2.41 -17.44
N CYS A 375 6.95 -1.53 -16.59
CA CYS A 375 7.27 -1.52 -15.15
C CYS A 375 6.70 -2.73 -14.39
N LEU A 376 5.73 -3.44 -14.98
CA LEU A 376 5.12 -4.63 -14.39
C LEU A 376 5.76 -5.93 -14.88
N VAL A 377 6.53 -5.88 -15.97
CA VAL A 377 7.05 -7.04 -16.71
C VAL A 377 8.41 -7.45 -16.17
N THR A 378 8.56 -8.73 -15.80
CA THR A 378 9.84 -9.30 -15.39
C THR A 378 10.75 -9.54 -16.60
N ARG A 379 12.07 -9.44 -16.42
CA ARG A 379 13.07 -9.73 -17.47
C ARG A 379 13.31 -11.23 -17.65
N GLU A 380 13.18 -11.98 -16.58
CA GLU A 380 13.60 -13.39 -16.48
C GLU A 380 12.49 -14.38 -16.78
N ILE A 381 11.24 -14.03 -16.45
CA ILE A 381 10.08 -14.93 -16.48
C ILE A 381 9.02 -14.41 -17.45
N ASP A 382 8.56 -15.27 -18.36
CA ASP A 382 7.69 -14.86 -19.47
C ASP A 382 6.20 -14.79 -19.10
N ASN A 383 5.76 -15.47 -18.02
CA ASN A 383 4.37 -15.52 -17.56
C ASN A 383 4.16 -14.93 -16.15
N LEU A 384 5.04 -14.02 -15.71
CA LEU A 384 4.96 -13.37 -14.41
C LEU A 384 4.95 -11.84 -14.54
N LEU A 385 3.94 -11.22 -13.93
CA LEU A 385 3.86 -9.78 -13.70
C LEU A 385 4.07 -9.46 -12.22
N VAL A 386 4.49 -8.22 -11.93
CA VAL A 386 4.63 -7.68 -10.58
C VAL A 386 3.85 -6.37 -10.49
N ALA A 387 2.87 -6.26 -9.61
CA ALA A 387 2.02 -5.08 -9.51
C ALA A 387 1.94 -4.51 -8.09
N GLY A 388 1.70 -3.21 -8.01
CA GLY A 388 1.59 -2.46 -6.76
C GLY A 388 2.91 -1.85 -6.31
N ARG A 389 3.12 -1.73 -5.00
CA ARG A 389 4.28 -1.07 -4.38
C ARG A 389 5.65 -1.64 -4.80
N CYS A 390 5.70 -2.88 -5.22
CA CYS A 390 6.90 -3.60 -5.64
C CYS A 390 7.13 -3.60 -7.16
N SER A 391 6.34 -2.88 -7.94
CA SER A 391 6.59 -2.66 -9.36
C SER A 391 7.93 -1.96 -9.60
N SER A 392 8.42 -2.05 -10.83
CA SER A 392 9.77 -1.64 -11.20
C SER A 392 9.94 -0.13 -11.21
N ALA A 393 10.72 0.38 -10.26
CA ALA A 393 11.05 1.79 -10.11
C ALA A 393 12.34 1.98 -9.30
N THR A 394 12.98 3.15 -9.42
CA THR A 394 13.99 3.59 -8.48
C THR A 394 13.37 3.87 -7.11
N PHE A 395 14.19 4.02 -6.07
CA PHE A 395 13.73 4.34 -4.72
C PHE A 395 12.87 5.62 -4.68
N ALA A 396 13.33 6.68 -5.35
CA ALA A 396 12.62 7.95 -5.42
C ALA A 396 11.31 7.83 -6.22
N ALA A 397 11.31 7.20 -7.39
CA ALA A 397 10.09 7.04 -8.18
C ALA A 397 9.06 6.16 -7.47
N GLN A 398 9.50 5.10 -6.78
CA GLN A 398 8.61 4.23 -6.00
C GLN A 398 7.89 5.00 -4.89
N SER A 399 8.52 5.99 -4.27
CA SER A 399 7.90 6.78 -3.21
C SER A 399 6.67 7.56 -3.69
N SER A 400 6.62 7.93 -4.97
CA SER A 400 5.47 8.57 -5.62
C SER A 400 4.42 7.54 -6.08
N MET A 401 4.83 6.47 -6.76
CA MET A 401 3.89 5.52 -7.36
C MET A 401 3.26 4.51 -6.38
N ARG A 402 3.72 4.45 -5.13
CA ARG A 402 3.24 3.50 -4.11
C ARG A 402 1.89 3.83 -3.48
N ILE A 403 1.29 4.97 -3.80
CA ILE A 403 -0.02 5.33 -3.26
C ILE A 403 -1.09 4.33 -3.69
N GLN A 404 -2.12 4.17 -2.85
CA GLN A 404 -3.12 3.10 -3.03
C GLN A 404 -3.79 3.16 -4.40
N LEU A 405 -4.22 4.34 -4.86
CA LEU A 405 -4.92 4.50 -6.14
C LEU A 405 -4.05 4.09 -7.34
N VAL A 406 -2.77 4.47 -7.33
CA VAL A 406 -1.83 4.03 -8.37
C VAL A 406 -1.63 2.52 -8.30
N CYS A 407 -1.44 1.95 -7.11
CA CYS A 407 -1.33 0.50 -6.95
C CYS A 407 -2.57 -0.25 -7.45
N MET A 408 -3.78 0.30 -7.27
CA MET A 408 -5.02 -0.25 -7.80
C MET A 408 -5.01 -0.27 -9.33
N ALA A 409 -4.62 0.83 -9.96
CA ALA A 409 -4.52 0.92 -11.43
C ALA A 409 -3.49 -0.08 -12.00
N LEU A 410 -2.31 -0.18 -11.36
CA LEU A 410 -1.28 -1.16 -11.76
C LEU A 410 -1.77 -2.61 -11.60
N GLY A 411 -2.56 -2.88 -10.54
CA GLY A 411 -3.23 -4.17 -10.35
C GLY A 411 -4.22 -4.47 -11.47
N GLU A 412 -5.14 -3.55 -11.78
CA GLU A 412 -6.12 -3.71 -12.85
C GLU A 412 -5.43 -3.96 -14.20
N ALA A 413 -4.39 -3.19 -14.51
CA ALA A 413 -3.60 -3.38 -15.73
C ALA A 413 -2.93 -4.77 -15.80
N ALA A 414 -2.34 -5.24 -14.69
CA ALA A 414 -1.71 -6.55 -14.62
C ALA A 414 -2.72 -7.69 -14.83
N GLY A 415 -3.92 -7.56 -14.22
CA GLY A 415 -5.00 -8.53 -14.37
C GLY A 415 -5.48 -8.65 -15.80
N ILE A 416 -5.77 -7.53 -16.46
CA ILE A 416 -6.15 -7.49 -17.89
C ILE A 416 -5.06 -8.13 -18.75
N ALA A 417 -3.80 -7.74 -18.54
CA ALA A 417 -2.69 -8.27 -19.33
C ALA A 417 -2.55 -9.78 -19.21
N ALA A 418 -2.63 -10.32 -17.99
CA ALA A 418 -2.53 -11.76 -17.73
C ALA A 418 -3.69 -12.56 -18.35
N ALA A 419 -4.88 -11.98 -18.43
CA ALA A 419 -6.02 -12.58 -19.10
C ALA A 419 -5.92 -12.53 -20.63
N LEU A 420 -5.40 -11.43 -21.18
CA LEU A 420 -5.21 -11.27 -22.64
C LEU A 420 -4.20 -12.28 -23.21
N ASN A 421 -3.07 -12.47 -22.53
CA ASN A 421 -2.05 -13.43 -22.97
C ASN A 421 -1.22 -13.92 -21.77
N PRO A 422 -1.10 -15.24 -21.56
CA PRO A 422 -0.23 -15.78 -20.50
C PRO A 422 1.26 -15.49 -20.74
N GLU A 423 1.70 -15.25 -21.98
CA GLU A 423 3.01 -14.70 -22.29
C GLU A 423 2.96 -13.19 -22.13
N VAL A 424 2.97 -12.74 -20.87
CA VAL A 424 2.70 -11.34 -20.50
C VAL A 424 3.68 -10.35 -21.09
N ARG A 425 4.89 -10.80 -21.43
CA ARG A 425 5.89 -9.98 -22.13
C ARG A 425 5.48 -9.62 -23.55
N ALA A 426 4.67 -10.44 -24.21
CA ALA A 426 4.18 -10.22 -25.57
C ALA A 426 2.93 -9.31 -25.61
N VAL A 427 2.42 -8.89 -24.46
CA VAL A 427 1.23 -8.04 -24.38
C VAL A 427 1.60 -6.58 -24.72
N ASP A 428 0.80 -5.97 -25.61
CA ASP A 428 0.88 -4.54 -25.88
C ASP A 428 0.23 -3.71 -24.75
N GLY A 429 1.02 -2.93 -24.01
CA GLY A 429 0.52 -2.07 -22.94
C GLY A 429 -0.51 -1.04 -23.40
N ALA A 430 -0.45 -0.58 -24.66
CA ALA A 430 -1.48 0.27 -25.24
C ALA A 430 -2.82 -0.48 -25.41
N GLN A 431 -2.78 -1.78 -25.68
CA GLN A 431 -3.99 -2.63 -25.69
C GLN A 431 -4.57 -2.75 -24.27
N VAL A 432 -3.72 -2.98 -23.27
CA VAL A 432 -4.15 -3.01 -21.85
C VAL A 432 -4.86 -1.71 -21.49
N ARG A 433 -4.27 -0.55 -21.80
CA ARG A 433 -4.91 0.75 -21.56
C ARG A 433 -6.26 0.87 -22.27
N ARG A 434 -6.38 0.45 -23.53
CA ARG A 434 -7.66 0.47 -24.26
C ARG A 434 -8.72 -0.40 -23.57
N CYS A 435 -8.35 -1.56 -23.04
CA CYS A 435 -9.26 -2.39 -22.26
C CYS A 435 -9.68 -1.69 -20.96
N MET A 436 -8.75 -1.09 -20.22
CA MET A 436 -9.07 -0.28 -19.03
C MET A 436 -10.05 0.85 -19.36
N GLN A 437 -9.84 1.57 -20.47
CA GLN A 437 -10.73 2.65 -20.94
C GLN A 437 -12.11 2.11 -21.36
N ALA A 438 -12.19 0.94 -22.00
CA ALA A 438 -13.45 0.30 -22.34
C ALA A 438 -14.27 -0.06 -21.10
N HIS A 439 -13.62 -0.31 -19.97
CA HIS A 439 -14.24 -0.53 -18.66
C HIS A 439 -14.49 0.76 -17.86
N GLY A 440 -14.21 1.93 -18.42
CA GLY A 440 -14.51 3.22 -17.81
C GLY A 440 -13.32 3.92 -17.13
N ALA A 441 -12.13 3.36 -17.15
CA ALA A 441 -10.95 4.06 -16.66
C ALA A 441 -10.63 5.30 -17.50
N VAL A 442 -10.32 6.42 -16.83
CA VAL A 442 -10.08 7.72 -17.49
C VAL A 442 -8.58 8.01 -17.52
N PHE A 443 -8.06 8.33 -18.69
CA PHE A 443 -6.67 8.75 -18.90
C PHE A 443 -6.63 10.17 -19.48
N ALA A 444 -5.94 11.08 -18.80
CA ALA A 444 -5.78 12.45 -19.23
C ALA A 444 -4.97 12.52 -20.53
N GLY A 445 -5.46 13.26 -21.51
CA GLY A 445 -4.76 13.45 -22.80
C GLY A 445 -4.64 12.20 -23.68
N ARG A 446 -5.46 11.18 -23.42
CA ARG A 446 -5.45 9.90 -24.14
C ARG A 446 -6.85 9.49 -24.60
#